data_92ce700aa4eaf14433da1de0928f7133
#
_entry.id   92ce700aa4eaf14433da1de0928f7133
#
_cell.length_a   1.000
_cell.length_b   1.000
_cell.length_c   1.000
_cell.angle_alpha   90.00
_cell.angle_beta   90.00
_cell.angle_gamma   90.00
#
_symmetry.space_group_name_H-M   'P 1'
#
loop_
_entity.id
_entity.type
_entity.pdbx_description
1 polymer ?
#
loop_
_entity_poly.entity_id
_entity_poly.type
_entity_poly.pdbx_seq_one_letter_code
_entity_poly.pdbx_strand_id
1 'polypeptide(L)'
;TVDYAFKRVFGKNGNESILKDLLESILNIEIKSITIQNPEIPKNMKDGKIGILDVRAELNGDEITEVEMQVQDQHNIDKRSPTYLTKIYSDQLKEGEQYIEVKKVVVINILNFDYYKRNSYHSVARMMFEKSKENEKVDLGYIVEDKYATKDLEMHFIELPKFRKKDPDMSNKLEQWLCLICDEEETTMSYTEEVY
;
A
#
# COMPACT_ATOMS: atom_id res chain seq x y z
N THR A 1 -11.65 11.95 -11.63
CA THR A 1 -11.77 10.67 -10.93
C THR A 1 -11.03 10.75 -9.60
N VAL A 2 -11.46 10.00 -8.61
CA VAL A 2 -10.94 10.02 -7.23
C VAL A 2 -9.45 9.67 -7.18
N ASP A 3 -9.00 8.69 -7.97
CA ASP A 3 -7.59 8.33 -8.15
C ASP A 3 -6.72 9.51 -8.62
N TYR A 4 -7.26 10.36 -9.52
CA TYR A 4 -6.57 11.58 -9.94
C TYR A 4 -6.48 12.62 -8.82
N ALA A 5 -7.54 12.80 -8.03
CA ALA A 5 -7.54 13.70 -6.87
C ALA A 5 -6.54 13.22 -5.81
N PHE A 6 -6.54 11.91 -5.49
CA PHE A 6 -5.59 11.29 -4.59
C PHE A 6 -4.15 11.57 -5.00
N LYS A 7 -3.79 11.29 -6.26
CA LYS A 7 -2.45 11.55 -6.80
C LYS A 7 -2.08 13.03 -6.75
N ARG A 8 -3.02 13.92 -7.03
CA ARG A 8 -2.80 15.35 -7.00
C ARG A 8 -2.52 15.90 -5.60
N VAL A 9 -3.16 15.30 -4.59
CA VAL A 9 -2.98 15.69 -3.18
C VAL A 9 -1.70 15.07 -2.62
N PHE A 10 -1.54 13.76 -2.75
CA PHE A 10 -0.47 13.01 -2.07
C PHE A 10 0.80 12.83 -2.89
N GLY A 11 0.72 12.85 -4.23
CA GLY A 11 1.87 12.67 -5.13
C GLY A 11 2.54 13.95 -5.58
N LYS A 12 2.12 15.11 -5.08
CA LYS A 12 2.69 16.42 -5.48
C LYS A 12 3.88 16.77 -4.60
N ASN A 13 5.00 17.16 -5.22
CA ASN A 13 6.13 17.74 -4.50
C ASN A 13 5.70 18.99 -3.73
N GLY A 14 6.09 19.09 -2.48
CA GLY A 14 5.66 20.10 -1.52
C GLY A 14 4.53 19.63 -0.59
N ASN A 15 3.93 18.47 -0.84
CA ASN A 15 2.90 17.86 0.01
C ASN A 15 3.44 16.67 0.83
N GLU A 16 4.77 16.58 0.99
CA GLU A 16 5.43 15.49 1.72
C GLU A 16 4.91 15.32 3.15
N SER A 17 4.58 16.43 3.83
CA SER A 17 4.02 16.38 5.19
C SER A 17 2.64 15.74 5.25
N ILE A 18 1.81 15.95 4.22
CA ILE A 18 0.47 15.37 4.11
C ILE A 18 0.57 13.87 3.87
N LEU A 19 1.42 13.47 2.90
CA LEU A 19 1.67 12.05 2.62
C LEU A 19 2.29 11.34 3.81
N LYS A 20 3.27 11.98 4.48
CA LYS A 20 3.89 11.46 5.70
C LYS A 20 2.85 11.12 6.75
N ASP A 21 1.94 12.05 7.04
CA ASP A 21 0.93 11.90 8.07
C ASP A 21 -0.04 10.73 7.79
N LEU A 22 -0.46 10.59 6.52
CA LEU A 22 -1.25 9.43 6.07
C LEU A 22 -0.47 8.13 6.25
N LEU A 23 0.80 8.06 5.79
CA LEU A 23 1.62 6.86 5.88
C LEU A 23 1.92 6.46 7.32
N GLU A 24 2.22 7.41 8.20
CA GLU A 24 2.40 7.16 9.64
C GLU A 24 1.14 6.53 10.26
N SER A 25 -0.04 6.99 9.85
CA SER A 25 -1.30 6.46 10.35
C SER A 25 -1.60 5.04 9.85
N ILE A 26 -1.23 4.71 8.60
CA ILE A 26 -1.44 3.38 8.01
C ILE A 26 -0.43 2.37 8.54
N LEU A 27 0.86 2.75 8.56
CA LEU A 27 1.97 1.86 8.89
C LEU A 27 2.19 1.73 10.39
N ASN A 28 1.66 2.66 11.19
CA ASN A 28 1.86 2.78 12.64
C ASN A 28 3.35 2.84 13.01
N ILE A 29 4.11 3.66 12.29
CA ILE A 29 5.55 3.91 12.50
C ILE A 29 5.81 5.41 12.53
N GLU A 30 6.94 5.82 13.10
CA GLU A 30 7.45 7.18 12.98
C GLU A 30 8.27 7.33 11.69
N ILE A 31 7.92 8.30 10.84
CA ILE A 31 8.67 8.63 9.63
C ILE A 31 9.49 9.88 9.89
N LYS A 32 10.82 9.76 9.89
CA LYS A 32 11.75 10.89 10.12
C LYS A 32 11.99 11.69 8.85
N SER A 33 12.05 11.01 7.72
CA SER A 33 12.22 11.63 6.41
C SER A 33 11.37 10.94 5.35
N ILE A 34 10.88 11.72 4.38
CA ILE A 34 10.11 11.23 3.25
C ILE A 34 10.53 11.98 1.98
N THR A 35 10.65 11.25 0.90
CA THR A 35 10.91 11.81 -0.44
C THR A 35 9.92 11.22 -1.42
N ILE A 36 9.10 12.05 -2.04
CA ILE A 36 8.15 11.60 -3.07
C ILE A 36 8.96 11.27 -4.34
N GLN A 37 8.82 10.02 -4.78
CA GLN A 37 9.40 9.53 -6.01
C GLN A 37 8.28 9.36 -7.04
N ASN A 38 8.09 10.35 -7.92
CA ASN A 38 7.16 10.17 -9.04
C ASN A 38 7.86 9.35 -10.13
N PRO A 39 7.50 8.08 -10.36
CA PRO A 39 8.08 7.33 -11.45
C PRO A 39 7.67 7.99 -12.77
N GLU A 40 8.62 8.55 -13.51
CA GLU A 40 8.40 8.84 -14.91
C GLU A 40 8.14 7.51 -15.61
N ILE A 41 6.94 7.37 -16.19
CA ILE A 41 6.61 6.18 -16.98
C ILE A 41 7.53 6.21 -18.19
N PRO A 42 8.40 5.20 -18.37
CA PRO A 42 9.19 5.11 -19.59
C PRO A 42 8.25 5.12 -20.80
N LYS A 43 8.51 5.98 -21.79
CA LYS A 43 7.64 6.17 -22.98
C LYS A 43 7.35 4.88 -23.76
N ASN A 44 8.19 3.87 -23.61
CA ASN A 44 8.07 2.52 -24.21
C ASN A 44 7.13 1.58 -23.44
N MET A 45 6.61 1.96 -22.25
CA MET A 45 5.64 1.16 -21.49
C MET A 45 4.18 1.62 -21.67
N LYS A 46 3.90 2.54 -22.62
CA LYS A 46 2.54 3.05 -22.86
C LYS A 46 1.54 1.97 -23.30
N ASP A 47 2.00 0.83 -23.78
CA ASP A 47 1.18 -0.31 -24.20
C ASP A 47 1.19 -1.47 -23.20
N GLY A 48 1.94 -1.37 -22.10
CA GLY A 48 2.00 -2.38 -21.04
C GLY A 48 0.88 -2.19 -20.03
N LYS A 49 0.24 -3.28 -19.63
CA LYS A 49 -0.81 -3.36 -18.58
C LYS A 49 -0.36 -2.97 -17.15
N ILE A 50 0.82 -2.39 -17.00
CA ILE A 50 1.30 -1.88 -15.71
C ILE A 50 0.73 -0.48 -15.57
N GLY A 51 -0.34 -0.37 -14.77
CA GLY A 51 -1.00 0.90 -14.47
C GLY A 51 -0.02 1.91 -13.89
N ILE A 52 -0.36 3.17 -14.04
CA ILE A 52 0.36 4.28 -13.42
C ILE A 52 0.23 4.06 -11.92
N LEU A 53 1.36 3.84 -11.26
CA LEU A 53 1.43 3.73 -9.81
C LEU A 53 1.09 5.10 -9.22
N ASP A 54 0.17 5.15 -8.25
CA ASP A 54 -0.44 6.42 -7.89
C ASP A 54 0.51 7.34 -7.13
N VAL A 55 1.14 6.87 -6.06
CA VAL A 55 2.12 7.64 -5.28
C VAL A 55 3.21 6.73 -4.77
N ARG A 56 4.48 7.05 -5.08
CA ARG A 56 5.64 6.36 -4.53
C ARG A 56 6.46 7.31 -3.66
N ALA A 57 6.91 6.82 -2.51
CA ALA A 57 7.79 7.55 -1.61
C ALA A 57 8.90 6.67 -1.05
N GLU A 58 10.04 7.26 -0.78
CA GLU A 58 11.11 6.67 0.01
C GLU A 58 11.01 7.22 1.44
N LEU A 59 10.99 6.31 2.42
CA LEU A 59 10.87 6.61 3.83
C LEU A 59 12.18 6.29 4.53
N ASN A 60 12.67 7.21 5.37
CA ASN A 60 13.84 7.04 6.23
C ASN A 60 15.13 6.62 5.49
N GLY A 61 15.13 6.59 4.17
CA GLY A 61 16.25 6.16 3.34
C GLY A 61 16.37 4.64 3.13
N ASP A 62 15.53 3.82 3.79
CA ASP A 62 15.61 2.35 3.80
C ASP A 62 14.31 1.62 3.42
N GLU A 63 13.23 2.35 3.17
CA GLU A 63 11.94 1.76 2.78
C GLU A 63 11.37 2.49 1.55
N ILE A 64 10.88 1.73 0.58
CA ILE A 64 10.09 2.24 -0.55
C ILE A 64 8.63 1.88 -0.31
N THR A 65 7.80 2.90 -0.18
CA THR A 65 6.36 2.72 -0.04
C THR A 65 5.64 3.20 -1.29
N GLU A 66 4.69 2.39 -1.74
CA GLU A 66 3.81 2.71 -2.84
C GLU A 66 2.35 2.65 -2.40
N VAL A 67 1.61 3.72 -2.72
CA VAL A 67 0.17 3.79 -2.44
C VAL A 67 -0.58 3.80 -3.77
N GLU A 68 -1.47 2.83 -3.94
CA GLU A 68 -2.37 2.71 -5.08
C GLU A 68 -3.81 2.82 -4.61
N MET A 69 -4.59 3.68 -5.28
CA MET A 69 -6.03 3.77 -5.08
C MET A 69 -6.77 3.10 -6.25
N GLN A 70 -7.64 2.15 -5.95
CA GLN A 70 -8.37 1.40 -6.96
C GLN A 70 -9.89 1.52 -6.75
N VAL A 71 -10.55 2.16 -7.72
CA VAL A 71 -11.98 2.47 -7.65
C VAL A 71 -12.84 1.29 -8.12
N GLN A 72 -12.38 0.54 -9.14
CA GLN A 72 -13.12 -0.57 -9.74
C GLN A 72 -12.47 -1.91 -9.47
N ASP A 73 -13.27 -2.89 -9.05
CA ASP A 73 -12.82 -4.27 -8.89
C ASP A 73 -12.61 -4.94 -10.25
N GLN A 74 -11.36 -5.25 -10.58
CA GLN A 74 -10.97 -6.02 -11.76
C GLN A 74 -10.77 -7.51 -11.43
N HIS A 75 -11.16 -7.95 -10.22
CA HIS A 75 -11.02 -9.33 -9.71
C HIS A 75 -9.60 -9.90 -9.78
N ASN A 76 -8.58 -9.06 -9.58
CA ASN A 76 -7.18 -9.46 -9.74
C ASN A 76 -6.22 -8.81 -8.73
N ILE A 77 -6.72 -8.18 -7.66
CA ILE A 77 -5.87 -7.48 -6.68
C ILE A 77 -4.88 -8.43 -6.00
N ASP A 78 -5.26 -9.68 -5.79
CA ASP A 78 -4.44 -10.76 -5.23
C ASP A 78 -3.23 -11.13 -6.11
N LYS A 79 -3.26 -10.79 -7.39
CA LYS A 79 -2.15 -10.96 -8.35
C LYS A 79 -1.45 -9.63 -8.63
N ARG A 80 -2.21 -8.56 -8.74
CA ARG A 80 -1.70 -7.23 -9.09
C ARG A 80 -0.78 -6.69 -8.00
N SER A 81 -1.22 -6.67 -6.76
CA SER A 81 -0.45 -6.14 -5.64
C SER A 81 0.88 -6.88 -5.41
N PRO A 82 0.93 -8.23 -5.36
CA PRO A 82 2.21 -8.94 -5.30
C PRO A 82 3.10 -8.71 -6.53
N THR A 83 2.53 -8.53 -7.72
CA THR A 83 3.31 -8.25 -8.93
C THR A 83 4.02 -6.89 -8.83
N TYR A 84 3.35 -5.87 -8.32
CA TYR A 84 3.98 -4.57 -8.08
C TYR A 84 5.05 -4.65 -6.99
N LEU A 85 4.71 -5.25 -5.86
CA LEU A 85 5.62 -5.44 -4.74
C LEU A 85 6.94 -6.10 -5.19
N THR A 86 6.84 -7.24 -5.89
CA THR A 86 8.02 -7.99 -6.34
C THR A 86 8.79 -7.26 -7.43
N LYS A 87 8.10 -6.53 -8.30
CA LYS A 87 8.75 -5.72 -9.32
C LYS A 87 9.56 -4.58 -8.71
N ILE A 88 8.97 -3.81 -7.80
CA ILE A 88 9.68 -2.71 -7.11
C ILE A 88 10.88 -3.26 -6.33
N TYR A 89 10.73 -4.41 -5.70
CA TYR A 89 11.80 -5.05 -4.95
C TYR A 89 12.95 -5.51 -5.86
N SER A 90 12.63 -6.17 -6.97
CA SER A 90 13.63 -6.68 -7.90
C SER A 90 14.32 -5.58 -8.73
N ASP A 91 13.60 -4.51 -9.07
CA ASP A 91 14.13 -3.41 -9.89
C ASP A 91 15.17 -2.55 -9.13
N GLN A 92 15.33 -2.74 -7.83
CA GLN A 92 16.35 -2.06 -7.02
C GLN A 92 17.75 -2.57 -7.31
N LEU A 93 17.89 -3.85 -7.70
CA LEU A 93 19.19 -4.47 -7.93
C LEU A 93 19.63 -4.35 -9.37
N LYS A 94 20.85 -3.86 -9.57
CA LYS A 94 21.57 -3.92 -10.84
C LYS A 94 22.63 -5.02 -10.79
N GLU A 95 23.14 -5.37 -11.95
CA GLU A 95 24.21 -6.37 -12.07
C GLU A 95 25.43 -5.96 -11.23
N GLY A 96 25.83 -6.84 -10.31
CA GLY A 96 26.97 -6.61 -9.40
C GLY A 96 26.65 -5.96 -8.06
N GLU A 97 25.42 -5.50 -7.82
CA GLU A 97 25.00 -4.96 -6.53
C GLU A 97 24.70 -6.07 -5.49
N GLN A 98 24.85 -5.74 -4.21
CA GLN A 98 24.67 -6.71 -3.13
C GLN A 98 23.22 -6.76 -2.67
N TYR A 99 22.69 -7.95 -2.40
CA TYR A 99 21.31 -8.13 -1.90
C TYR A 99 21.02 -7.40 -0.59
N ILE A 100 22.07 -7.16 0.23
CA ILE A 100 21.92 -6.44 1.51
C ILE A 100 21.52 -4.96 1.34
N GLU A 101 21.69 -4.40 0.14
CA GLU A 101 21.38 -3.01 -0.18
C GLU A 101 19.92 -2.81 -0.62
N VAL A 102 19.19 -3.92 -0.81
CA VAL A 102 17.77 -3.85 -1.20
C VAL A 102 16.95 -3.32 -0.04
N LYS A 103 16.22 -2.23 -0.30
CA LYS A 103 15.34 -1.60 0.68
C LYS A 103 14.05 -2.40 0.82
N LYS A 104 13.47 -2.34 2.01
CA LYS A 104 12.10 -2.84 2.26
C LYS A 104 11.11 -2.19 1.27
N VAL A 105 10.13 -2.96 0.82
CA VAL A 105 9.04 -2.47 -0.04
C VAL A 105 7.70 -2.72 0.64
N VAL A 106 6.90 -1.67 0.71
CA VAL A 106 5.52 -1.71 1.18
C VAL A 106 4.58 -1.26 0.06
N VAL A 107 3.57 -2.04 -0.25
CA VAL A 107 2.49 -1.65 -1.17
C VAL A 107 1.20 -1.48 -0.40
N ILE A 108 0.60 -0.30 -0.47
CA ILE A 108 -0.65 0.04 0.18
C ILE A 108 -1.73 0.15 -0.89
N ASN A 109 -2.74 -0.72 -0.80
CA ASN A 109 -3.88 -0.73 -1.71
C ASN A 109 -5.09 -0.13 -0.99
N ILE A 110 -5.60 1.00 -1.45
CA ILE A 110 -6.86 1.60 -1.01
C ILE A 110 -7.92 1.20 -2.02
N LEU A 111 -8.89 0.38 -1.59
CA LEU A 111 -9.87 -0.27 -2.46
C LEU A 111 -11.26 0.30 -2.19
N ASN A 112 -11.95 0.78 -3.24
CA ASN A 112 -13.35 1.18 -3.16
C ASN A 112 -14.31 0.02 -3.43
N PHE A 113 -13.90 -1.21 -3.10
CA PHE A 113 -14.71 -2.43 -3.19
C PHE A 113 -14.31 -3.43 -2.12
N ASP A 114 -15.24 -4.34 -1.76
CA ASP A 114 -14.97 -5.48 -0.87
C ASP A 114 -14.31 -6.59 -1.67
N TYR A 115 -13.10 -7.02 -1.30
CA TYR A 115 -12.36 -8.09 -1.98
C TYR A 115 -12.14 -9.31 -1.09
N TYR A 116 -11.56 -9.11 0.10
CA TYR A 116 -11.26 -10.21 1.01
C TYR A 116 -12.45 -10.54 1.92
N LYS A 117 -12.71 -11.85 2.15
CA LYS A 117 -13.72 -12.32 3.10
C LYS A 117 -13.25 -12.15 4.56
N ARG A 118 -12.98 -10.94 4.96
CA ARG A 118 -12.57 -10.54 6.32
C ARG A 118 -13.43 -9.37 6.77
N ASN A 119 -13.71 -9.28 8.07
CA ASN A 119 -14.52 -8.18 8.62
C ASN A 119 -13.71 -6.89 8.81
N SER A 120 -12.39 -6.98 8.93
CA SER A 120 -11.53 -5.82 9.09
C SER A 120 -11.44 -5.02 7.78
N TYR A 121 -11.58 -3.70 7.89
CA TYR A 121 -11.37 -2.79 6.76
C TYR A 121 -9.88 -2.64 6.41
N HIS A 122 -8.97 -2.92 7.34
CA HIS A 122 -7.53 -2.87 7.11
C HIS A 122 -6.92 -4.24 7.37
N SER A 123 -6.28 -4.81 6.37
CA SER A 123 -5.59 -6.09 6.43
C SER A 123 -4.14 -5.94 5.98
N VAL A 124 -3.23 -6.66 6.65
CA VAL A 124 -1.80 -6.64 6.33
C VAL A 124 -1.36 -8.04 5.96
N ALA A 125 -0.65 -8.17 4.84
CA ALA A 125 -0.05 -9.42 4.38
C ALA A 125 1.48 -9.33 4.44
N ARG A 126 2.10 -10.37 5.00
CA ARG A 126 3.55 -10.53 5.15
C ARG A 126 3.94 -11.96 4.87
N MET A 127 5.18 -12.19 4.46
CA MET A 127 5.73 -13.54 4.29
C MET A 127 6.09 -14.12 5.67
N MET A 128 5.43 -15.21 6.02
CA MET A 128 5.62 -15.88 7.32
C MET A 128 5.93 -17.36 7.12
N PHE A 129 6.68 -17.94 8.07
CA PHE A 129 6.80 -19.39 8.15
C PHE A 129 5.48 -20.01 8.61
N GLU A 130 5.02 -21.03 7.90
CA GLU A 130 3.91 -21.85 8.34
C GLU A 130 4.44 -23.00 9.18
N LYS A 131 3.76 -23.32 10.28
CA LYS A 131 4.12 -24.49 11.10
C LYS A 131 3.88 -25.78 10.29
N SER A 132 4.95 -26.54 10.03
CA SER A 132 4.85 -27.88 9.47
C SER A 132 4.24 -28.85 10.50
N LYS A 133 3.30 -29.69 10.07
CA LYS A 133 2.72 -30.73 10.92
C LYS A 133 3.74 -31.78 11.42
N GLU A 134 4.87 -31.87 10.75
CA GLU A 134 5.96 -32.80 11.09
C GLU A 134 6.88 -32.27 12.19
N ASN A 135 6.85 -30.98 12.49
CA ASN A 135 7.79 -30.31 13.37
C ASN A 135 7.23 -29.91 14.74
N GLU A 136 6.21 -30.60 15.26
CA GLU A 136 5.77 -30.37 16.65
C GLU A 136 6.84 -30.67 17.70
N LYS A 137 7.98 -31.28 17.30
CA LYS A 137 9.07 -31.68 18.21
C LYS A 137 10.42 -30.98 17.94
N VAL A 138 10.53 -30.17 16.91
CA VAL A 138 11.75 -29.36 16.72
C VAL A 138 11.57 -28.08 17.49
N ASP A 139 11.96 -28.12 18.76
CA ASP A 139 12.19 -26.92 19.56
C ASP A 139 13.45 -26.24 19.00
N LEU A 140 13.28 -25.50 17.93
CA LEU A 140 14.29 -24.63 17.37
C LEU A 140 14.24 -23.33 18.19
N GLY A 141 14.73 -23.40 19.44
CA GLY A 141 14.66 -22.33 20.42
C GLY A 141 15.22 -20.97 19.98
N TYR A 142 15.76 -20.88 18.77
CA TYR A 142 16.19 -19.64 18.11
C TYR A 142 15.26 -19.17 16.97
N ILE A 143 14.30 -20.00 16.50
CA ILE A 143 13.35 -19.67 15.42
C ILE A 143 12.04 -19.14 15.97
N VAL A 144 11.76 -19.29 17.26
CA VAL A 144 10.51 -18.84 17.88
C VAL A 144 10.35 -17.31 17.85
N GLU A 145 11.45 -16.56 17.74
CA GLU A 145 11.40 -15.09 17.61
C GLU A 145 11.19 -14.63 16.16
N ASP A 146 11.61 -15.42 15.15
CA ASP A 146 11.48 -15.04 13.73
C ASP A 146 10.32 -15.76 13.05
N LYS A 147 9.11 -15.24 13.28
CA LYS A 147 7.92 -15.73 12.57
C LYS A 147 7.84 -15.29 11.10
N TYR A 148 8.68 -14.37 10.66
CA TYR A 148 8.72 -13.85 9.29
C TYR A 148 9.85 -14.49 8.49
N ALA A 149 9.56 -14.93 7.26
CA ALA A 149 10.58 -15.36 6.30
C ALA A 149 11.40 -14.16 5.78
N THR A 150 10.76 -13.01 5.64
CA THR A 150 11.40 -11.70 5.45
C THR A 150 10.49 -10.61 5.99
N LYS A 151 11.07 -9.48 6.40
CA LYS A 151 10.37 -8.25 6.78
C LYS A 151 10.36 -7.21 5.65
N ASP A 152 11.00 -7.52 4.53
CA ASP A 152 11.22 -6.58 3.44
C ASP A 152 10.04 -6.46 2.49
N LEU A 153 9.07 -7.39 2.57
CA LEU A 153 7.92 -7.44 1.70
C LEU A 153 6.62 -7.35 2.51
N GLU A 154 5.88 -6.27 2.32
CA GLU A 154 4.64 -6.00 3.06
C GLU A 154 3.57 -5.43 2.14
N MET A 155 2.32 -5.89 2.28
CA MET A 155 1.16 -5.36 1.56
C MET A 155 0.06 -4.99 2.54
N HIS A 156 -0.50 -3.80 2.37
CA HIS A 156 -1.69 -3.33 3.08
C HIS A 156 -2.87 -3.29 2.11
N PHE A 157 -4.04 -3.69 2.61
CA PHE A 157 -5.31 -3.61 1.91
C PHE A 157 -6.29 -2.88 2.80
N ILE A 158 -6.75 -1.71 2.35
CA ILE A 158 -7.73 -0.87 3.04
C ILE A 158 -8.99 -0.86 2.17
N GLU A 159 -10.05 -1.53 2.64
CA GLU A 159 -11.30 -1.71 1.91
C GLU A 159 -12.34 -0.69 2.41
N LEU A 160 -12.50 0.42 1.69
CA LEU A 160 -13.34 1.54 2.07
C LEU A 160 -14.82 1.16 2.32
N PRO A 161 -15.46 0.24 1.56
CA PRO A 161 -16.83 -0.15 1.85
C PRO A 161 -17.00 -0.83 3.22
N LYS A 162 -15.97 -1.50 3.73
CA LYS A 162 -15.98 -2.06 5.08
C LYS A 162 -15.84 -0.98 6.15
N PHE A 163 -15.00 0.01 5.88
CA PHE A 163 -14.85 1.16 6.76
C PHE A 163 -16.15 1.97 6.87
N ARG A 164 -16.85 2.23 5.75
CA ARG A 164 -18.14 2.95 5.72
C ARG A 164 -19.26 2.28 6.52
N LYS A 165 -19.16 0.95 6.76
CA LYS A 165 -20.14 0.20 7.61
C LYS A 165 -19.90 0.38 9.10
N LYS A 166 -18.81 1.03 9.48
CA LYS A 166 -18.38 1.24 10.84
C LYS A 166 -18.70 2.68 11.28
N ASP A 167 -18.97 2.87 12.57
CA ASP A 167 -18.95 4.20 13.18
C ASP A 167 -17.48 4.63 13.40
N PRO A 168 -17.00 5.69 12.75
CA PRO A 168 -15.60 6.07 12.81
C PRO A 168 -15.17 6.53 14.20
N ASP A 169 -14.03 6.05 14.66
CA ASP A 169 -13.36 6.57 15.85
C ASP A 169 -12.51 7.79 15.49
N MET A 170 -13.01 8.98 15.76
CA MET A 170 -12.32 10.23 15.45
C MET A 170 -11.10 10.50 16.34
N SER A 171 -10.79 9.66 17.32
CA SER A 171 -9.49 9.67 18.01
C SER A 171 -8.41 8.89 17.25
N ASN A 172 -8.81 8.02 16.31
CA ASN A 172 -7.92 7.24 15.45
C ASN A 172 -7.55 8.03 14.18
N LYS A 173 -6.27 8.33 14.02
CA LYS A 173 -5.76 9.16 12.93
C LYS A 173 -5.98 8.54 11.54
N LEU A 174 -5.85 7.23 11.41
CA LEU A 174 -6.16 6.52 10.16
C LEU A 174 -7.63 6.70 9.79
N GLU A 175 -8.54 6.58 10.76
CA GLU A 175 -9.98 6.71 10.50
C GLU A 175 -10.37 8.15 10.13
N GLN A 176 -9.69 9.16 10.67
CA GLN A 176 -9.84 10.55 10.21
C GLN A 176 -9.48 10.69 8.73
N TRP A 177 -8.33 10.10 8.30
CA TRP A 177 -7.93 10.10 6.90
C TRP A 177 -8.91 9.36 5.99
N LEU A 178 -9.41 8.20 6.45
CA LEU A 178 -10.38 7.43 5.67
C LEU A 178 -11.72 8.15 5.52
N CYS A 179 -12.17 8.91 6.52
CA CYS A 179 -13.34 9.79 6.39
C CYS A 179 -13.12 10.80 5.26
N LEU A 180 -11.99 11.53 5.26
CA LEU A 180 -11.68 12.52 4.23
C LEU A 180 -11.63 11.90 2.83
N ILE A 181 -11.03 10.71 2.69
CA ILE A 181 -10.95 9.99 1.41
C ILE A 181 -12.35 9.56 0.94
N CYS A 182 -13.22 9.10 1.84
CA CYS A 182 -14.58 8.71 1.51
C CYS A 182 -15.46 9.91 1.11
N ASP A 183 -15.34 11.04 1.80
CA ASP A 183 -16.11 12.26 1.52
C ASP A 183 -15.77 12.84 0.14
N GLU A 184 -14.50 12.81 -0.26
CA GLU A 184 -14.08 13.24 -1.60
C GLU A 184 -14.66 12.33 -2.70
N GLU A 185 -14.82 11.02 -2.43
CA GLU A 185 -15.45 10.09 -3.38
C GLU A 185 -16.93 10.40 -3.60
N GLU A 186 -17.70 10.63 -2.55
CA GLU A 186 -19.12 10.96 -2.63
C GLU A 186 -19.34 12.26 -3.40
N THR A 187 -18.52 13.28 -3.13
CA THR A 187 -18.58 14.57 -3.83
C THR A 187 -18.26 14.40 -5.32
N THR A 188 -17.27 13.59 -5.68
CA THR A 188 -16.90 13.35 -7.09
C THR A 188 -17.96 12.55 -7.83
N MET A 189 -18.60 11.58 -7.19
CA MET A 189 -19.69 10.80 -7.78
C MET A 189 -20.93 11.66 -8.04
N SER A 190 -21.30 12.57 -7.15
CA SER A 190 -22.44 13.46 -7.34
C SER A 190 -22.27 14.39 -8.56
N TYR A 191 -21.05 14.88 -8.82
CA TYR A 191 -20.76 15.70 -10.00
C TYR A 191 -20.81 14.90 -11.32
N THR A 192 -20.56 13.59 -11.29
CA THR A 192 -20.62 12.74 -12.51
C THR A 192 -22.05 12.28 -12.83
N GLU A 193 -22.93 12.16 -11.85
CA GLU A 193 -24.34 11.82 -12.06
C GLU A 193 -25.18 13.00 -12.57
N GLU A 194 -24.77 14.24 -12.28
CA GLU A 194 -25.47 15.44 -12.78
C GLU A 194 -25.09 15.81 -14.23
N VAL A 195 -24.10 15.17 -14.84
CA VAL A 195 -23.58 15.47 -16.20
C VAL A 195 -24.03 14.44 -17.24
N TYR A 196 -24.80 13.41 -16.88
CA TYR A 196 -25.40 12.42 -17.77
C TYR A 196 -26.91 12.33 -17.52
#